data_9626e53994946518aeeb23b901933d3e
#
_entry.id   9626e53994946518aeeb23b901933d3e
#
_cell.length_a   1.000
_cell.length_b   1.000
_cell.length_c   1.000
_cell.angle_alpha   90.00
_cell.angle_beta   90.00
_cell.angle_gamma   90.00
#
_symmetry.space_group_name_H-M   'P 1'
#
loop_
_entity.id
_entity.type
_entity.pdbx_description
1 polymer ?
#
loop_
_entity_poly.entity_id
_entity_poly.type
_entity_poly.pdbx_seq_one_letter_code
_entity_poly.pdbx_strand_id
1 'polypeptide(L)'
;LITGPQQQFQQEVQEYQQGMNSMSASQRQAKEQELQQKGQRLQQQQQMIGQQLRNDSDTAIDEVVEKVKDFVAEYGKENGYTYIFGSNESANIMYAKDGLDITDEIVKKLNESYSGKSGSNAAVKKTEEDTTSAE
;
A
#
# COMPACT_ATOMS: atom_id res chain seq x y z
N LEU A 1 7.57 -1.62 -9.43
CA LEU A 1 7.39 -0.13 -9.51
C LEU A 1 8.68 0.68 -9.39
N ILE A 2 9.84 0.02 -9.16
CA ILE A 2 11.17 0.68 -9.12
C ILE A 2 11.97 0.36 -10.40
N THR A 3 11.39 -0.38 -11.33
CA THR A 3 12.08 -0.89 -12.52
C THR A 3 12.52 0.20 -13.51
N GLY A 4 11.77 1.27 -13.68
CA GLY A 4 12.09 2.31 -14.67
C GLY A 4 13.41 3.07 -14.37
N PRO A 5 13.57 3.72 -13.19
CA PRO A 5 14.79 4.45 -12.87
C PRO A 5 16.05 3.57 -12.75
N GLN A 6 15.89 2.32 -12.27
CA GLN A 6 16.98 1.36 -12.22
C GLN A 6 17.44 0.91 -13.59
N GLN A 7 16.49 0.57 -14.48
CA GLN A 7 16.82 0.19 -15.87
C GLN A 7 17.51 1.34 -16.59
N GLN A 8 17.01 2.55 -16.43
CA GLN A 8 17.62 3.74 -17.02
C GLN A 8 19.06 3.95 -16.52
N PHE A 9 19.29 3.79 -15.21
CA PHE A 9 20.63 3.89 -14.64
C PHE A 9 21.58 2.81 -15.18
N GLN A 10 21.10 1.56 -15.31
CA GLN A 10 21.89 0.49 -15.91
C GLN A 10 22.24 0.77 -17.37
N GLN A 11 21.31 1.32 -18.15
CA GLN A 11 21.58 1.74 -19.53
C GLN A 11 22.64 2.85 -19.60
N GLU A 12 22.53 3.86 -18.75
CA GLU A 12 23.53 4.94 -18.68
C GLU A 12 24.92 4.44 -18.31
N VAL A 13 25.01 3.46 -17.40
CA VAL A 13 26.30 2.81 -17.06
C VAL A 13 26.87 2.04 -18.26
N GLN A 14 26.02 1.31 -19.00
CA GLN A 14 26.45 0.60 -20.19
C GLN A 14 26.91 1.55 -21.31
N GLU A 15 26.15 2.62 -21.55
CA GLU A 15 26.51 3.65 -22.54
C GLU A 15 27.85 4.32 -22.16
N TYR A 16 28.07 4.61 -20.88
CA TYR A 16 29.35 5.13 -20.41
C TYR A 16 30.50 4.14 -20.68
N GLN A 17 30.32 2.85 -20.35
CA GLN A 17 31.35 1.82 -20.58
C GLN A 17 31.71 1.67 -22.06
N GLN A 18 30.74 1.78 -22.97
CA GLN A 18 30.96 1.70 -24.39
C GLN A 18 31.62 2.97 -24.97
N GLY A 19 31.25 4.12 -24.44
CA GLY A 19 31.71 5.42 -24.92
C GLY A 19 32.98 5.95 -24.26
N MET A 20 33.44 5.39 -23.13
CA MET A 20 34.53 5.93 -22.32
C MET A 20 35.86 6.08 -23.08
N ASN A 21 36.13 5.24 -24.06
CA ASN A 21 37.36 5.29 -24.84
C ASN A 21 37.42 6.49 -25.83
N SER A 22 36.26 7.03 -26.19
CA SER A 22 36.14 8.20 -27.08
C SER A 22 36.04 9.52 -26.31
N MET A 23 35.92 9.49 -24.98
CA MET A 23 35.76 10.65 -24.12
C MET A 23 37.13 11.21 -23.66
N SER A 24 37.21 12.52 -23.50
CA SER A 24 38.35 13.17 -22.87
C SER A 24 38.41 12.82 -21.37
N ALA A 25 39.58 13.00 -20.73
CA ALA A 25 39.75 12.72 -19.30
C ALA A 25 38.77 13.52 -18.42
N SER A 26 38.51 14.79 -18.75
CA SER A 26 37.57 15.63 -18.00
C SER A 26 36.12 15.17 -18.18
N GLN A 27 35.74 14.73 -19.37
CA GLN A 27 34.39 14.20 -19.62
C GLN A 27 34.14 12.88 -18.90
N ARG A 28 35.13 12.00 -18.87
CA ARG A 28 35.04 10.74 -18.08
C ARG A 28 34.85 11.02 -16.60
N GLN A 29 35.69 11.89 -16.02
CA GLN A 29 35.61 12.26 -14.62
C GLN A 29 34.23 12.87 -14.27
N ALA A 30 33.71 13.77 -15.10
CA ALA A 30 32.39 14.35 -14.89
C ALA A 30 31.28 13.30 -14.94
N LYS A 31 31.35 12.36 -15.91
CA LYS A 31 30.33 11.31 -16.06
C LYS A 31 30.39 10.27 -14.92
N GLU A 32 31.56 9.95 -14.45
CA GLU A 32 31.75 9.08 -13.28
C GLU A 32 31.12 9.68 -12.01
N GLN A 33 31.35 10.98 -11.78
CA GLN A 33 30.75 11.69 -10.65
C GLN A 33 29.22 11.74 -10.76
N GLU A 34 28.70 11.99 -11.94
CA GLU A 34 27.24 12.00 -12.20
C GLU A 34 26.62 10.63 -11.91
N LEU A 35 27.20 9.55 -12.43
CA LEU A 35 26.74 8.19 -12.22
C LEU A 35 26.82 7.79 -10.74
N GLN A 36 27.91 8.16 -10.06
CA GLN A 36 28.07 7.91 -8.62
C GLN A 36 26.97 8.61 -7.80
N GLN A 37 26.73 9.89 -8.06
CA GLN A 37 25.66 10.64 -7.38
C GLN A 37 24.27 10.07 -7.68
N LYS A 38 24.03 9.66 -8.93
CA LYS A 38 22.77 9.05 -9.35
C LYS A 38 22.55 7.71 -8.65
N GLY A 39 23.59 6.88 -8.56
CA GLY A 39 23.54 5.62 -7.82
C GLY A 39 23.22 5.80 -6.34
N GLN A 40 23.88 6.75 -5.66
CA GLN A 40 23.59 7.08 -4.27
C GLN A 40 22.15 7.58 -4.08
N ARG A 41 21.67 8.44 -4.97
CA ARG A 41 20.28 8.95 -4.93
C ARG A 41 19.26 7.83 -5.10
N LEU A 42 19.49 6.90 -6.04
CA LEU A 42 18.62 5.74 -6.23
C LEU A 42 18.58 4.83 -5.00
N GLN A 43 19.72 4.61 -4.36
CA GLN A 43 19.78 3.81 -3.13
C GLN A 43 19.01 4.47 -1.98
N GLN A 44 19.15 5.78 -1.79
CA GLN A 44 18.39 6.52 -0.79
C GLN A 44 16.89 6.49 -1.08
N GLN A 45 16.51 6.66 -2.35
CA GLN A 45 15.11 6.61 -2.77
C GLN A 45 14.50 5.23 -2.51
N GLN A 46 15.22 4.14 -2.78
CA GLN A 46 14.76 2.78 -2.46
C GLN A 46 14.53 2.57 -0.96
N GLN A 47 15.43 3.08 -0.12
CA GLN A 47 15.27 2.99 1.33
C GLN A 47 14.04 3.77 1.81
N MET A 48 13.85 5.00 1.32
CA MET A 48 12.67 5.81 1.67
C MET A 48 11.37 5.15 1.22
N ILE A 49 11.30 4.63 0.00
CA ILE A 49 10.11 3.93 -0.51
C ILE A 49 9.83 2.68 0.32
N GLY A 50 10.86 1.93 0.71
CA GLY A 50 10.70 0.75 1.56
C GLY A 50 10.18 1.07 2.96
N GLN A 51 10.58 2.21 3.54
CA GLN A 51 10.03 2.69 4.81
C GLN A 51 8.60 3.18 4.67
N GLN A 52 8.34 3.99 3.63
CA GLN A 52 7.00 4.49 3.33
C GLN A 52 6.00 3.35 3.16
N LEU A 53 6.34 2.34 2.36
CA LEU A 53 5.47 1.19 2.12
C LEU A 53 5.14 0.42 3.41
N ARG A 54 6.12 0.28 4.32
CA ARG A 54 5.86 -0.32 5.64
C ARG A 54 4.92 0.51 6.47
N ASN A 55 5.17 1.81 6.59
CA ASN A 55 4.33 2.72 7.34
C ASN A 55 2.90 2.76 6.78
N ASP A 56 2.75 2.81 5.46
CA ASP A 56 1.45 2.81 4.79
C ASP A 56 0.70 1.49 5.04
N SER A 57 1.43 0.36 5.03
CA SER A 57 0.87 -0.96 5.36
C SER A 57 0.41 -1.04 6.80
N ASP A 58 1.24 -0.60 7.75
CA ASP A 58 0.91 -0.61 9.18
C ASP A 58 -0.31 0.29 9.44
N THR A 59 -0.34 1.50 8.88
CA THR A 59 -1.49 2.41 8.99
C THR A 59 -2.76 1.79 8.41
N ALA A 60 -2.68 1.15 7.25
CA ALA A 60 -3.84 0.50 6.63
C ALA A 60 -4.36 -0.67 7.48
N ILE A 61 -3.47 -1.45 8.11
CA ILE A 61 -3.84 -2.53 9.03
C ILE A 61 -4.54 -1.96 10.26
N ASP A 62 -3.99 -0.91 10.88
CA ASP A 62 -4.57 -0.26 12.05
C ASP A 62 -5.96 0.28 11.75
N GLU A 63 -6.15 0.94 10.62
CA GLU A 63 -7.47 1.42 10.18
C GLU A 63 -8.49 0.29 10.00
N VAL A 64 -8.07 -0.85 9.45
CA VAL A 64 -8.95 -2.03 9.31
C VAL A 64 -9.30 -2.59 10.68
N VAL A 65 -8.33 -2.73 11.58
CA VAL A 65 -8.55 -3.23 12.94
C VAL A 65 -9.54 -2.35 13.71
N GLU A 66 -9.42 -1.02 13.62
CA GLU A 66 -10.37 -0.09 14.25
C GLU A 66 -11.79 -0.26 13.69
N LYS A 67 -11.94 -0.35 12.36
CA LYS A 67 -13.25 -0.58 11.74
C LYS A 67 -13.87 -1.92 12.16
N VAL A 68 -13.06 -2.96 12.30
CA VAL A 68 -13.53 -4.26 12.80
C VAL A 68 -13.98 -4.15 14.25
N LYS A 69 -13.24 -3.46 15.11
CA LYS A 69 -13.62 -3.23 16.50
C LYS A 69 -14.95 -2.48 16.63
N ASP A 70 -15.11 -1.41 15.85
CA ASP A 70 -16.35 -0.62 15.84
C ASP A 70 -17.53 -1.48 15.39
N PHE A 71 -17.37 -2.25 14.32
CA PHE A 71 -18.40 -3.16 13.83
C PHE A 71 -18.77 -4.22 14.88
N VAL A 72 -17.78 -4.85 15.51
CA VAL A 72 -18.01 -5.88 16.54
C VAL A 72 -18.71 -5.28 17.77
N ALA A 73 -18.38 -4.03 18.13
CA ALA A 73 -19.04 -3.33 19.24
C ALA A 73 -20.52 -3.04 18.94
N GLU A 74 -20.85 -2.61 17.73
CA GLU A 74 -22.24 -2.41 17.27
C GLU A 74 -23.00 -3.75 17.24
N TYR A 75 -22.40 -4.76 16.61
CA TYR A 75 -22.96 -6.11 16.55
C TYR A 75 -23.25 -6.69 17.93
N GLY A 76 -22.32 -6.52 18.87
CA GLY A 76 -22.47 -6.97 20.24
C GLY A 76 -23.67 -6.32 20.95
N LYS A 77 -23.85 -5.01 20.78
CA LYS A 77 -25.00 -4.28 21.34
C LYS A 77 -26.33 -4.75 20.75
N GLU A 78 -26.39 -4.89 19.41
CA GLU A 78 -27.61 -5.27 18.70
C GLU A 78 -28.05 -6.70 19.01
N ASN A 79 -27.11 -7.62 19.26
CA ASN A 79 -27.38 -9.02 19.52
C ASN A 79 -27.31 -9.41 21.00
N GLY A 80 -27.15 -8.44 21.91
CA GLY A 80 -27.23 -8.64 23.34
C GLY A 80 -26.04 -9.38 23.97
N TYR A 81 -24.88 -9.32 23.32
CA TYR A 81 -23.64 -9.88 23.91
C TYR A 81 -23.12 -8.99 25.02
N THR A 82 -22.73 -9.59 26.13
CA THR A 82 -22.05 -8.89 27.23
C THR A 82 -20.58 -8.66 26.90
N TYR A 83 -19.95 -9.66 26.30
CA TYR A 83 -18.54 -9.64 25.86
C TYR A 83 -18.38 -10.39 24.55
N ILE A 84 -17.52 -9.88 23.68
CA ILE A 84 -17.01 -10.59 22.49
C ILE A 84 -15.49 -10.55 22.59
N PHE A 85 -14.86 -11.73 22.62
CA PHE A 85 -13.42 -11.87 22.72
C PHE A 85 -12.79 -12.15 21.37
N GLY A 86 -11.68 -11.46 21.03
CA GLY A 86 -10.87 -11.82 19.89
C GLY A 86 -10.08 -13.10 20.18
N SER A 87 -10.04 -14.01 19.22
CA SER A 87 -9.25 -15.24 19.27
C SER A 87 -8.04 -15.10 18.36
N ASN A 88 -6.85 -14.96 18.95
CA ASN A 88 -5.57 -15.01 18.26
C ASN A 88 -4.60 -15.88 19.07
N GLU A 89 -3.40 -16.12 18.55
CA GLU A 89 -2.39 -16.94 19.25
C GLU A 89 -2.02 -16.41 20.65
N SER A 90 -2.32 -15.14 20.94
CA SER A 90 -2.10 -14.50 22.24
C SER A 90 -3.36 -14.46 23.12
N ALA A 91 -4.49 -14.98 22.64
CA ALA A 91 -5.74 -14.99 23.40
C ALA A 91 -5.68 -16.02 24.54
N ASN A 92 -5.93 -15.56 25.77
CA ASN A 92 -5.92 -16.40 26.98
C ASN A 92 -7.24 -17.17 27.19
N ILE A 93 -7.92 -17.59 26.11
CA ILE A 93 -9.12 -18.41 26.22
C ILE A 93 -8.67 -19.88 26.26
N MET A 94 -8.70 -20.47 27.46
CA MET A 94 -8.29 -21.84 27.68
C MET A 94 -9.36 -22.87 27.27
N TYR A 95 -10.64 -22.47 27.29
CA TYR A 95 -11.78 -23.30 26.94
C TYR A 95 -12.96 -22.43 26.50
N ALA A 96 -13.64 -22.86 25.45
CA ALA A 96 -14.95 -22.35 25.06
C ALA A 96 -15.84 -23.54 24.66
N LYS A 97 -17.13 -23.43 24.96
CA LYS A 97 -18.11 -24.42 24.52
C LYS A 97 -18.32 -24.31 23.01
N ASP A 98 -18.56 -25.45 22.35
CA ASP A 98 -18.91 -25.45 20.93
C ASP A 98 -20.13 -24.57 20.65
N GLY A 99 -20.11 -23.86 19.50
CA GLY A 99 -21.16 -22.97 19.06
C GLY A 99 -21.08 -21.54 19.63
N LEU A 100 -20.03 -21.20 20.38
CA LEU A 100 -19.76 -19.82 20.84
C LEU A 100 -18.84 -19.04 19.88
N ASP A 101 -18.28 -19.70 18.87
CA ASP A 101 -17.50 -19.04 17.82
C ASP A 101 -18.44 -18.40 16.80
N ILE A 102 -18.40 -17.05 16.76
CA ILE A 102 -19.20 -16.22 15.84
C ILE A 102 -18.34 -15.59 14.76
N THR A 103 -17.10 -16.02 14.57
CA THR A 103 -16.13 -15.41 13.66
C THR A 103 -16.68 -15.38 12.23
N ASP A 104 -17.18 -16.50 11.71
CA ASP A 104 -17.71 -16.58 10.35
C ASP A 104 -18.92 -15.68 10.14
N GLU A 105 -19.79 -15.54 11.15
CA GLU A 105 -20.95 -14.67 11.09
C GLU A 105 -20.54 -13.20 11.05
N ILE A 106 -19.57 -12.79 11.89
CA ILE A 106 -19.02 -11.44 11.92
C ILE A 106 -18.35 -11.12 10.58
N VAL A 107 -17.50 -12.00 10.06
CA VAL A 107 -16.81 -11.80 8.79
C VAL A 107 -17.80 -11.64 7.64
N LYS A 108 -18.84 -12.48 7.58
CA LYS A 108 -19.87 -12.40 6.55
C LYS A 108 -20.59 -11.06 6.60
N LYS A 109 -21.09 -10.65 7.75
CA LYS A 109 -21.82 -9.38 7.92
C LYS A 109 -20.93 -8.16 7.65
N LEU A 110 -19.67 -8.22 8.07
CA LEU A 110 -18.69 -7.18 7.78
C LEU A 110 -18.49 -7.01 6.28
N ASN A 111 -18.29 -8.11 5.54
CA ASN A 111 -18.15 -8.10 4.09
C ASN A 111 -19.40 -7.59 3.37
N GLU A 112 -20.59 -7.95 3.85
CA GLU A 112 -21.87 -7.44 3.32
C GLU A 112 -21.97 -5.92 3.50
N SER A 113 -21.55 -5.38 4.66
CA SER A 113 -21.53 -3.93 4.92
C SER A 113 -20.57 -3.16 4.01
N TYR A 114 -19.44 -3.77 3.65
CA TYR A 114 -18.49 -3.19 2.70
C TYR A 114 -18.98 -3.26 1.25
N SER A 115 -19.60 -4.36 0.84
CA SER A 115 -20.13 -4.52 -0.52
C SER A 115 -21.22 -3.50 -0.83
N GLY A 116 -22.04 -3.11 0.16
CA GLY A 116 -23.06 -2.06 0.03
C GLY A 116 -22.48 -0.65 -0.14
N LYS A 117 -21.28 -0.37 0.38
CA LYS A 117 -20.62 0.95 0.28
C LYS A 117 -19.77 1.12 -0.98
N SER A 118 -19.32 0.04 -1.60
CA SER A 118 -18.52 0.08 -2.83
C SER A 118 -19.32 0.49 -4.06
N GLY A 119 -20.66 0.37 -4.02
CA GLY A 119 -21.55 0.79 -5.11
C GLY A 119 -21.83 2.29 -5.19
N SER A 120 -21.56 3.07 -4.13
CA SER A 120 -21.88 4.50 -4.10
C SER A 120 -20.71 5.43 -4.48
N ASN A 121 -19.48 4.92 -4.57
CA ASN A 121 -18.31 5.72 -4.92
C ASN A 121 -17.86 5.62 -6.39
N ALA A 122 -18.52 4.80 -7.20
CA ALA A 122 -18.22 4.68 -8.63
C ALA A 122 -19.03 5.63 -9.53
N ALA A 123 -19.94 6.45 -8.96
CA ALA A 123 -20.87 7.29 -9.75
C ALA A 123 -20.49 8.79 -9.81
N VAL A 124 -19.35 9.23 -9.25
CA VAL A 124 -19.01 10.67 -9.19
C VAL A 124 -17.85 11.07 -10.11
N LYS A 125 -17.39 10.20 -11.02
CA LYS A 125 -16.26 10.55 -11.92
C LYS A 125 -16.57 10.38 -13.40
N LYS A 126 -17.77 10.81 -13.83
CA LYS A 126 -18.11 10.84 -15.27
C LYS A 126 -19.10 11.94 -15.66
N THR A 127 -18.79 13.19 -15.32
CA THR A 127 -19.45 14.37 -15.92
C THR A 127 -18.57 15.60 -15.72
N GLU A 128 -17.52 15.75 -16.54
CA GLU A 128 -16.90 17.05 -16.84
C GLU A 128 -15.86 16.84 -17.96
N GLU A 129 -16.36 16.52 -19.16
CA GLU A 129 -15.63 16.76 -20.42
C GLU A 129 -16.63 16.59 -21.57
N ASP A 130 -17.43 17.62 -21.80
CA ASP A 130 -17.98 17.92 -23.12
C ASP A 130 -18.76 19.24 -23.07
N THR A 131 -18.07 20.35 -23.24
CA THR A 131 -18.63 21.58 -23.83
C THR A 131 -17.47 22.57 -24.08
N THR A 132 -16.83 22.51 -25.22
CA THR A 132 -16.39 23.70 -25.97
C THR A 132 -15.92 23.28 -27.35
N SER A 133 -16.86 23.29 -28.29
CA SER A 133 -16.56 23.57 -29.70
C SER A 133 -17.87 23.82 -30.42
N ALA A 134 -18.22 25.08 -30.56
CA ALA A 134 -18.95 25.65 -31.72
C ALA A 134 -19.14 27.17 -31.48
N GLU A 135 -18.45 27.97 -32.19
CA GLU A 135 -18.66 29.16 -32.98
C GLU A 135 -17.42 30.04 -33.06
#